data_46f93100696a9bec83a7f9f09a2ff44b
#
_entry.id   46f93100696a9bec83a7f9f09a2ff44b
#
_cell.length_a   1.000
_cell.length_b   1.000
_cell.length_c   1.000
_cell.angle_alpha   90.00
_cell.angle_beta   90.00
_cell.angle_gamma   90.00
#
_symmetry.space_group_name_H-M   'P 1'
#
loop_
_entity.id
_entity.type
_entity.pdbx_description
1 polymer ?
#
loop_
_entity_poly.entity_id
_entity_poly.type
_entity_poly.pdbx_seq_one_letter_code
_entity_poly.pdbx_strand_id
1 'polypeptide(L)'
;GHFVALLEKESDEDSSLFKGDGVEHRQPQNKIPDELSDFIDKLNRGTLDFKVESKNISVRDSYVYLCSPLMPELKGLRTMRTGLLLGELKKNRFEPSQALAMALKSCDYTDVISLPENDERVVKYLKGETLDLPEFENNTSDGWNLFCVDGYPLGWGKFKNGTLKNKYLAGWRWM
;
A
#
# COMPACT_ATOMS: atom_id res chain seq x y z
N GLY A 1 18.93 -1.96 22.76
CA GLY A 1 18.83 -1.84 21.32
C GLY A 1 19.81 -0.80 20.80
N HIS A 2 20.37 -1.04 19.62
CA HIS A 2 21.25 -0.09 18.97
C HIS A 2 20.44 0.72 17.96
N PHE A 3 20.63 2.03 17.98
CA PHE A 3 20.03 2.96 17.04
C PHE A 3 21.14 3.59 16.20
N VAL A 4 20.94 3.62 14.88
CA VAL A 4 21.84 4.31 13.94
C VAL A 4 20.99 5.26 13.11
N ALA A 5 21.41 6.51 13.05
CA ALA A 5 20.83 7.52 12.18
C ALA A 5 21.90 8.11 11.28
N LEU A 6 21.61 8.26 9.99
CA LEU A 6 22.40 9.04 9.06
C LEU A 6 21.75 10.41 8.93
N LEU A 7 22.53 11.45 9.20
CA LEU A 7 22.10 12.83 9.05
C LEU A 7 22.96 13.48 7.96
N GLU A 8 22.33 14.10 7.01
CA GLU A 8 22.98 14.90 5.98
C GLU A 8 22.75 16.38 6.28
N LYS A 9 23.83 17.16 6.30
CA LYS A 9 23.74 18.62 6.41
C LYS A 9 23.55 19.18 5.02
N GLU A 10 22.46 19.89 4.81
CA GLU A 10 22.25 20.67 3.61
C GLU A 10 23.32 21.80 3.57
N SER A 11 24.25 21.73 2.62
CA SER A 11 25.24 22.77 2.37
C SER A 11 24.90 23.46 1.06
N ASP A 12 24.96 24.79 1.05
CA ASP A 12 24.73 25.62 -0.14
C ASP A 12 25.82 25.47 -1.22
N GLU A 13 26.84 24.64 -0.98
CA GLU A 13 27.94 24.39 -1.89
C GLU A 13 27.96 22.92 -2.36
N ASP A 14 27.68 22.76 -3.66
CA ASP A 14 28.07 21.66 -4.53
C ASP A 14 27.66 20.24 -4.14
N SER A 15 26.47 19.85 -4.54
CA SER A 15 25.92 18.48 -4.45
C SER A 15 26.67 17.44 -5.32
N SER A 16 27.90 17.73 -5.77
CA SER A 16 28.69 16.87 -6.67
C SER A 16 29.43 15.73 -5.96
N LEU A 17 29.49 15.71 -4.62
CA LEU A 17 30.32 14.76 -3.87
C LEU A 17 29.59 13.46 -3.49
N PHE A 18 28.29 13.37 -3.59
CA PHE A 18 27.56 12.09 -3.48
C PHE A 18 26.99 11.67 -4.82
N LYS A 19 27.85 11.53 -5.81
CA LYS A 19 27.64 10.50 -6.83
C LYS A 19 27.84 9.16 -6.11
N GLY A 20 26.80 8.69 -5.42
CA GLY A 20 26.72 7.28 -5.14
C GLY A 20 26.91 6.58 -6.47
N ASP A 21 27.99 5.84 -6.62
CA ASP A 21 28.16 4.97 -7.77
C ASP A 21 26.86 4.22 -7.90
N GLY A 22 26.10 4.56 -8.95
CA GLY A 22 24.85 3.91 -9.25
C GLY A 22 25.18 2.46 -9.59
N VAL A 23 25.41 1.67 -8.56
CA VAL A 23 25.39 0.23 -8.68
C VAL A 23 23.95 -0.08 -9.04
N GLU A 24 23.71 -0.26 -10.34
CA GLU A 24 22.48 -0.86 -10.83
C GLU A 24 22.27 -2.16 -10.07
N HIS A 25 21.52 -2.08 -8.98
CA HIS A 25 21.07 -3.27 -8.29
C HIS A 25 20.12 -3.99 -9.22
N ARG A 26 20.68 -4.87 -10.04
CA ARG A 26 19.93 -5.94 -10.67
C ARG A 26 19.40 -6.86 -9.56
N GLN A 27 18.38 -6.40 -8.85
CA GLN A 27 17.47 -7.35 -8.26
C GLN A 27 16.93 -8.18 -9.43
N PRO A 28 16.82 -9.51 -9.28
CA PRO A 28 16.24 -10.33 -10.33
C PRO A 28 14.92 -9.64 -10.70
N GLN A 29 14.71 -9.40 -12.00
CA GLN A 29 13.46 -8.84 -12.52
C GLN A 29 12.37 -9.86 -12.17
N ASN A 30 11.83 -9.72 -10.97
CA ASN A 30 10.69 -10.52 -10.56
C ASN A 30 9.53 -10.04 -11.43
N LYS A 31 9.13 -10.90 -12.37
CA LYS A 31 7.87 -10.72 -13.09
C LYS A 31 6.82 -10.40 -12.03
N ILE A 32 6.09 -9.30 -12.21
CA ILE A 32 4.97 -8.97 -11.33
C ILE A 32 4.05 -10.18 -11.35
N PRO A 33 3.72 -10.77 -10.19
CA PRO A 33 2.77 -11.86 -10.13
C PRO A 33 1.43 -11.45 -10.75
N ASP A 34 0.81 -12.32 -11.53
CA ASP A 34 -0.43 -12.00 -12.26
C ASP A 34 -1.53 -11.54 -11.27
N GLU A 35 -1.56 -12.12 -10.06
CA GLU A 35 -2.49 -11.75 -8.99
C GLU A 35 -2.31 -10.31 -8.46
N LEU A 36 -1.12 -9.74 -8.64
CA LEU A 36 -0.80 -8.37 -8.25
C LEU A 36 -1.02 -7.39 -9.40
N SER A 37 -0.98 -7.84 -10.64
CA SER A 37 -1.10 -6.99 -11.82
C SER A 37 -2.41 -6.21 -11.84
N ASP A 38 -3.53 -6.90 -11.67
CA ASP A 38 -4.86 -6.30 -11.66
C ASP A 38 -5.02 -5.25 -10.54
N PHE A 39 -4.35 -5.49 -9.40
CA PHE A 39 -4.39 -4.54 -8.29
C PHE A 39 -3.54 -3.30 -8.57
N ILE A 40 -2.35 -3.48 -9.18
CA ILE A 40 -1.47 -2.36 -9.56
C ILE A 40 -2.14 -1.48 -10.60
N ASP A 41 -2.88 -2.06 -11.55
CA ASP A 41 -3.59 -1.30 -12.58
C ASP A 41 -4.64 -0.36 -11.99
N LYS A 42 -5.20 -0.71 -10.83
CA LYS A 42 -6.16 0.13 -10.09
C LYS A 42 -5.49 1.24 -9.27
N LEU A 43 -4.18 1.14 -9.02
CA LEU A 43 -3.43 2.21 -8.37
C LEU A 43 -3.21 3.35 -9.34
N ASN A 44 -3.75 4.51 -9.03
CA ASN A 44 -3.46 5.74 -9.77
C ASN A 44 -2.01 6.15 -9.53
N ARG A 45 -1.21 6.16 -10.60
CA ARG A 45 0.22 6.47 -10.53
C ARG A 45 0.53 7.96 -10.28
N GLY A 46 -0.50 8.79 -10.03
CA GLY A 46 -0.37 10.24 -10.05
C GLY A 46 0.26 10.89 -8.81
N THR A 47 0.11 10.28 -7.64
CA THR A 47 0.46 10.93 -6.35
C THR A 47 1.36 10.09 -5.47
N LEU A 48 1.60 8.80 -5.77
CA LEU A 48 2.66 8.06 -5.09
C LEU A 48 4.02 8.64 -5.51
N ASP A 49 4.81 9.09 -4.55
CA ASP A 49 6.19 9.54 -4.76
C ASP A 49 7.06 8.44 -5.40
N PHE A 50 6.59 7.21 -5.38
CA PHE A 50 7.20 6.05 -6.00
C PHE A 50 6.31 5.50 -7.11
N LYS A 51 6.88 5.37 -8.32
CA LYS A 51 6.25 4.58 -9.36
C LYS A 51 6.29 3.10 -8.97
N VAL A 52 5.15 2.43 -9.04
CA VAL A 52 5.08 0.97 -8.84
C VAL A 52 5.59 0.28 -10.10
N GLU A 53 6.90 0.26 -10.25
CA GLU A 53 7.59 -0.43 -11.33
C GLU A 53 8.07 -1.80 -10.84
N SER A 54 8.14 -2.80 -11.71
CA SER A 54 8.58 -4.16 -11.36
C SER A 54 9.95 -4.19 -10.69
N LYS A 55 10.86 -3.29 -11.08
CA LYS A 55 12.19 -3.17 -10.49
C LYS A 55 12.19 -2.69 -9.04
N ASN A 56 11.11 -2.04 -8.60
CA ASN A 56 10.95 -1.52 -7.23
C ASN A 56 10.18 -2.49 -6.34
N ILE A 57 9.71 -3.61 -6.89
CA ILE A 57 8.97 -4.63 -6.15
C ILE A 57 9.93 -5.70 -5.64
N SER A 58 9.88 -5.98 -4.35
CA SER A 58 10.56 -7.09 -3.71
C SER A 58 9.55 -8.05 -3.11
N VAL A 59 9.65 -9.34 -3.46
CA VAL A 59 8.82 -10.39 -2.88
C VAL A 59 9.68 -11.22 -1.93
N ARG A 60 9.24 -11.34 -0.68
CA ARG A 60 9.89 -12.18 0.33
C ARG A 60 8.84 -13.10 0.96
N ASP A 61 9.06 -14.38 0.83
CA ASP A 61 8.06 -15.40 1.17
C ASP A 61 6.75 -15.15 0.39
N SER A 62 5.72 -14.66 1.04
CA SER A 62 4.46 -14.25 0.40
C SER A 62 4.24 -12.74 0.44
N TYR A 63 5.12 -11.98 1.07
CA TYR A 63 4.93 -10.54 1.25
C TYR A 63 5.56 -9.74 0.12
N VAL A 64 4.82 -8.74 -0.37
CA VAL A 64 5.21 -7.86 -1.47
C VAL A 64 5.53 -6.48 -0.90
N TYR A 65 6.73 -5.99 -1.19
CA TYR A 65 7.19 -4.67 -0.74
C TYR A 65 7.49 -3.77 -1.93
N LEU A 66 7.15 -2.50 -1.81
CA LEU A 66 7.63 -1.44 -2.68
C LEU A 66 8.87 -0.82 -2.03
N CYS A 67 10.00 -0.98 -2.68
CA CYS A 67 11.30 -0.51 -2.19
C CYS A 67 11.68 0.80 -2.89
N SER A 68 12.44 1.65 -2.20
CA SER A 68 13.03 2.83 -2.82
C SER A 68 14.05 2.41 -3.89
N PRO A 69 14.08 3.05 -5.06
CA PRO A 69 15.13 2.82 -6.06
C PRO A 69 16.54 3.22 -5.55
N LEU A 70 16.60 4.06 -4.51
CA LEU A 70 17.84 4.51 -3.87
C LEU A 70 18.28 3.60 -2.71
N MET A 71 17.58 2.49 -2.47
CA MET A 71 17.91 1.60 -1.36
C MET A 71 19.25 0.92 -1.63
N PRO A 72 20.23 1.01 -0.69
CA PRO A 72 21.54 0.39 -0.85
C PRO A 72 21.45 -1.14 -0.81
N GLU A 73 22.50 -1.81 -1.25
CA GLU A 73 22.60 -3.27 -1.14
C GLU A 73 22.66 -3.68 0.35
N LEU A 74 21.72 -4.53 0.75
CA LEU A 74 21.58 -5.00 2.12
C LEU A 74 22.23 -6.38 2.33
N LYS A 75 23.21 -6.74 1.46
CA LYS A 75 23.90 -8.04 1.53
C LYS A 75 24.57 -8.22 2.89
N GLY A 76 24.31 -9.36 3.51
CA GLY A 76 24.86 -9.67 4.85
C GLY A 76 24.08 -9.06 6.03
N LEU A 77 23.06 -8.22 5.79
CA LEU A 77 22.22 -7.67 6.83
C LEU A 77 20.91 -8.46 6.95
N ARG A 78 20.51 -8.74 8.20
CA ARG A 78 19.18 -9.27 8.49
C ARG A 78 18.19 -8.11 8.54
N THR A 79 17.45 -7.92 7.47
CA THR A 79 16.45 -6.86 7.39
C THR A 79 15.09 -7.37 7.84
N MET A 80 14.44 -6.63 8.72
CA MET A 80 13.08 -6.92 9.18
C MET A 80 12.01 -6.41 8.20
N ARG A 81 12.22 -5.20 7.66
CA ARG A 81 11.35 -4.56 6.66
C ARG A 81 12.19 -3.74 5.72
N THR A 82 11.80 -3.71 4.45
CA THR A 82 12.45 -2.91 3.41
C THR A 82 11.38 -2.23 2.57
N GLY A 83 11.14 -0.95 2.81
CA GLY A 83 10.14 -0.20 2.06
C GLY A 83 8.70 -0.39 2.55
N LEU A 84 7.73 -0.02 1.71
CA LEU A 84 6.31 -0.10 1.99
C LEU A 84 5.78 -1.51 1.72
N LEU A 85 5.15 -2.12 2.72
CA LEU A 85 4.44 -3.38 2.52
C LEU A 85 3.19 -3.12 1.67
N LEU A 86 3.17 -3.63 0.45
CA LEU A 86 2.00 -3.56 -0.42
C LEU A 86 0.91 -4.56 0.00
N GLY A 87 1.29 -5.77 0.35
CA GLY A 87 0.36 -6.81 0.75
C GLY A 87 0.97 -8.21 0.74
N GLU A 88 0.11 -9.20 0.71
CA GLU A 88 0.47 -10.62 0.74
C GLU A 88 -0.10 -11.35 -0.48
N LEU A 89 0.74 -12.15 -1.14
CA LEU A 89 0.33 -13.09 -2.17
C LEU A 89 -0.19 -14.35 -1.50
N LYS A 90 -1.43 -14.69 -1.77
CA LYS A 90 -2.05 -15.95 -1.38
C LYS A 90 -2.36 -16.76 -2.62
N LYS A 91 -2.75 -18.01 -2.43
CA LYS A 91 -3.11 -18.87 -3.56
C LYS A 91 -4.14 -18.16 -4.46
N ASN A 92 -3.73 -17.81 -5.68
CA ASN A 92 -4.51 -17.17 -6.72
C ASN A 92 -5.17 -15.83 -6.32
N ARG A 93 -4.57 -15.06 -5.41
CA ARG A 93 -5.06 -13.72 -5.04
C ARG A 93 -3.99 -12.89 -4.34
N PHE A 94 -4.11 -11.58 -4.49
CA PHE A 94 -3.39 -10.60 -3.69
C PHE A 94 -4.29 -10.05 -2.58
N GLU A 95 -3.74 -9.87 -1.39
CA GLU A 95 -4.41 -9.20 -0.26
C GLU A 95 -3.62 -7.95 0.14
N PRO A 96 -4.16 -6.73 -0.11
CA PRO A 96 -3.48 -5.49 0.20
C PRO A 96 -3.32 -5.30 1.71
N SER A 97 -2.22 -4.68 2.10
CA SER A 97 -1.90 -4.44 3.50
C SER A 97 -2.59 -3.18 4.03
N GLN A 98 -2.78 -3.12 5.34
CA GLN A 98 -3.21 -1.89 6.00
C GLN A 98 -2.18 -0.77 5.85
N ALA A 99 -0.88 -1.09 5.81
CA ALA A 99 0.18 -0.12 5.59
C ALA A 99 0.05 0.58 4.23
N LEU A 100 -0.35 -0.16 3.20
CA LEU A 100 -0.64 0.43 1.89
C LEU A 100 -1.83 1.39 1.98
N ALA A 101 -2.94 1.00 2.61
CA ALA A 101 -4.09 1.90 2.76
C ALA A 101 -3.70 3.22 3.42
N MET A 102 -2.84 3.18 4.45
CA MET A 102 -2.38 4.39 5.16
C MET A 102 -1.38 5.24 4.36
N ALA A 103 -0.76 4.68 3.35
CA ALA A 103 0.17 5.40 2.47
C ALA A 103 -0.52 6.07 1.28
N LEU A 104 -1.74 5.66 0.94
CA LEU A 104 -2.51 6.18 -0.18
C LEU A 104 -3.32 7.43 0.20
N LYS A 105 -3.64 8.22 -0.83
CA LYS A 105 -4.74 9.19 -0.83
C LYS A 105 -5.93 8.56 -1.55
N SER A 106 -7.11 9.08 -1.35
CA SER A 106 -8.31 8.58 -2.06
C SER A 106 -8.19 8.63 -3.58
N CYS A 107 -7.44 9.60 -4.12
CA CYS A 107 -7.20 9.73 -5.55
C CYS A 107 -6.14 8.75 -6.11
N ASP A 108 -5.47 7.97 -5.28
CA ASP A 108 -4.44 7.02 -5.71
C ASP A 108 -4.99 5.64 -6.06
N TYR A 109 -6.28 5.42 -5.84
CA TYR A 109 -6.93 4.16 -6.12
C TYR A 109 -8.27 4.37 -6.83
N THR A 110 -8.61 3.52 -7.78
CA THR A 110 -9.82 3.72 -8.61
C THR A 110 -11.11 3.39 -7.89
N ASP A 111 -11.11 2.33 -7.10
CA ASP A 111 -12.31 1.84 -6.41
C ASP A 111 -12.32 2.32 -4.96
N VAL A 112 -13.00 3.44 -4.74
CA VAL A 112 -13.05 4.11 -3.43
C VAL A 112 -14.48 4.18 -2.93
N ILE A 113 -14.68 3.86 -1.67
CA ILE A 113 -15.92 4.07 -0.94
C ILE A 113 -15.62 5.07 0.16
N SER A 114 -16.18 6.28 0.08
CA SER A 114 -16.00 7.33 1.07
C SER A 114 -17.32 7.69 1.72
N LEU A 115 -17.35 7.63 3.05
CA LEU A 115 -18.49 8.05 3.86
C LEU A 115 -18.13 9.31 4.64
N PRO A 116 -19.10 10.17 4.99
CA PRO A 116 -18.85 11.28 5.89
C PRO A 116 -18.58 10.80 7.32
N GLU A 117 -17.82 11.58 8.11
CA GLU A 117 -17.41 11.20 9.46
C GLU A 117 -18.58 10.89 10.41
N ASN A 118 -19.73 11.54 10.20
CA ASN A 118 -20.93 11.38 11.01
C ASN A 118 -21.81 10.18 10.57
N ASP A 119 -21.41 9.43 9.56
CA ASP A 119 -22.13 8.21 9.16
C ASP A 119 -21.88 7.08 10.16
N GLU A 120 -22.95 6.50 10.71
CA GLU A 120 -22.86 5.43 11.71
C GLU A 120 -22.10 4.18 11.19
N ARG A 121 -22.06 3.99 9.87
CA ARG A 121 -21.35 2.87 9.24
C ARG A 121 -19.84 3.00 9.37
N VAL A 122 -19.30 4.20 9.61
CA VAL A 122 -17.89 4.41 9.93
C VAL A 122 -17.54 3.68 11.23
N VAL A 123 -18.35 3.83 12.26
CA VAL A 123 -18.16 3.12 13.54
C VAL A 123 -18.27 1.60 13.35
N LYS A 124 -19.24 1.13 12.56
CA LYS A 124 -19.37 -0.30 12.21
C LYS A 124 -18.11 -0.81 11.50
N TYR A 125 -17.56 0.00 10.57
CA TYR A 125 -16.32 -0.37 9.90
C TYR A 125 -15.16 -0.48 10.91
N LEU A 126 -14.98 0.47 11.80
CA LEU A 126 -13.92 0.42 12.83
C LEU A 126 -14.09 -0.78 13.79
N LYS A 127 -15.31 -1.25 14.02
CA LYS A 127 -15.59 -2.48 14.78
C LYS A 127 -15.34 -3.76 13.98
N GLY A 128 -15.07 -3.66 12.67
CA GLY A 128 -14.83 -4.82 11.81
C GLY A 128 -16.10 -5.47 11.26
N GLU A 129 -17.24 -4.79 11.36
CA GLU A 129 -18.52 -5.27 10.84
C GLU A 129 -18.59 -5.19 9.32
N THR A 130 -19.38 -6.04 8.70
CA THR A 130 -19.72 -5.95 7.28
C THR A 130 -20.72 -4.80 7.09
N LEU A 131 -20.54 -4.02 6.03
CA LEU A 131 -21.40 -2.87 5.74
C LEU A 131 -22.32 -3.18 4.57
N ASP A 132 -23.55 -2.69 4.67
CA ASP A 132 -24.52 -2.67 3.58
C ASP A 132 -24.49 -1.27 2.93
N LEU A 133 -24.15 -1.24 1.64
CA LEU A 133 -23.81 -0.04 0.87
C LEU A 133 -24.42 -0.12 -0.55
N PRO A 134 -25.73 -0.32 -0.70
CA PRO A 134 -26.38 -0.51 -2.00
C PRO A 134 -26.22 0.73 -2.91
N GLU A 135 -26.10 1.92 -2.33
CA GLU A 135 -25.89 3.16 -3.09
C GLU A 135 -24.58 3.21 -3.88
N PHE A 136 -23.61 2.37 -3.54
CA PHE A 136 -22.33 2.28 -4.25
C PHE A 136 -22.32 1.22 -5.35
N GLU A 137 -23.37 0.41 -5.48
CA GLU A 137 -23.39 -0.75 -6.41
C GLU A 137 -23.15 -0.35 -7.87
N ASN A 138 -23.63 0.82 -8.28
CA ASN A 138 -23.44 1.31 -9.66
C ASN A 138 -22.17 2.17 -9.84
N ASN A 139 -21.50 2.53 -8.76
CA ASN A 139 -20.42 3.52 -8.79
C ASN A 139 -19.04 2.93 -8.44
N THR A 140 -18.99 1.67 -8.03
CA THR A 140 -17.73 1.02 -7.68
C THR A 140 -17.71 -0.43 -8.17
N SER A 141 -16.51 -0.95 -8.40
CA SER A 141 -16.34 -2.31 -8.92
C SER A 141 -16.32 -3.34 -7.80
N ASP A 142 -16.76 -4.55 -8.11
CA ASP A 142 -16.55 -5.72 -7.26
C ASP A 142 -15.05 -5.93 -6.98
N GLY A 143 -14.72 -6.34 -5.76
CA GLY A 143 -13.37 -6.65 -5.36
C GLY A 143 -12.83 -5.74 -4.26
N TRP A 144 -11.52 -5.48 -4.29
CA TRP A 144 -10.88 -4.61 -3.31
C TRP A 144 -11.27 -3.16 -3.51
N ASN A 145 -11.75 -2.54 -2.43
CA ASN A 145 -12.11 -1.14 -2.36
C ASN A 145 -11.40 -0.47 -1.20
N LEU A 146 -10.90 0.74 -1.44
CA LEU A 146 -10.32 1.59 -0.41
C LEU A 146 -11.46 2.28 0.34
N PHE A 147 -11.59 1.97 1.63
CA PHE A 147 -12.60 2.61 2.47
C PHE A 147 -12.03 3.89 3.08
N CYS A 148 -12.74 4.99 2.87
CA CYS A 148 -12.34 6.32 3.29
C CYS A 148 -13.42 6.97 4.17
N VAL A 149 -12.98 7.94 4.99
CA VAL A 149 -13.86 8.86 5.72
C VAL A 149 -13.47 10.28 5.32
N ASP A 150 -14.42 11.06 4.81
CA ASP A 150 -14.18 12.40 4.24
C ASP A 150 -13.01 12.44 3.25
N GLY A 151 -12.85 11.37 2.46
CA GLY A 151 -11.76 11.22 1.50
C GLY A 151 -10.42 10.75 2.09
N TYR A 152 -10.33 10.53 3.40
CA TYR A 152 -9.12 10.00 4.05
C TYR A 152 -9.19 8.48 4.20
N PRO A 153 -8.21 7.74 3.67
CA PRO A 153 -8.21 6.29 3.76
C PRO A 153 -8.16 5.76 5.20
N LEU A 154 -9.05 4.83 5.51
CA LEU A 154 -9.07 4.08 6.77
C LEU A 154 -8.57 2.65 6.62
N GLY A 155 -8.79 2.04 5.47
CA GLY A 155 -8.39 0.66 5.25
C GLY A 155 -9.08 0.04 4.04
N TRP A 156 -9.13 -1.28 3.99
CA TRP A 156 -9.64 -2.06 2.86
C TRP A 156 -10.96 -2.75 3.17
N GLY A 157 -11.76 -2.95 2.15
CA GLY A 157 -12.90 -3.84 2.14
C GLY A 157 -13.00 -4.61 0.83
N LYS A 158 -13.72 -5.73 0.83
CA LYS A 158 -14.13 -6.41 -0.39
C LYS A 158 -15.59 -6.11 -0.65
N PHE A 159 -15.83 -5.33 -1.69
CA PHE A 159 -17.17 -4.97 -2.12
C PHE A 159 -17.72 -6.02 -3.08
N LYS A 160 -18.99 -6.34 -2.93
CA LYS A 160 -19.74 -7.21 -3.85
C LYS A 160 -21.23 -7.03 -3.64
N ASN A 161 -21.96 -6.77 -4.72
CA ASN A 161 -23.43 -6.67 -4.73
C ASN A 161 -23.94 -5.78 -3.57
N GLY A 162 -23.52 -4.53 -3.50
CA GLY A 162 -23.94 -3.58 -2.46
C GLY A 162 -23.44 -3.85 -1.05
N THR A 163 -22.59 -4.88 -0.84
CA THR A 163 -22.08 -5.26 0.49
C THR A 163 -20.57 -5.15 0.55
N LEU A 164 -20.03 -4.44 1.56
CA LEU A 164 -18.61 -4.34 1.84
C LEU A 164 -18.21 -5.29 2.96
N LYS A 165 -17.52 -6.38 2.61
CA LYS A 165 -16.91 -7.27 3.61
C LYS A 165 -15.66 -6.60 4.16
N ASN A 166 -15.71 -6.24 5.43
CA ASN A 166 -14.68 -5.52 6.15
C ASN A 166 -13.34 -6.28 6.16
N LYS A 167 -12.24 -5.54 5.91
CA LYS A 167 -10.87 -6.04 5.95
C LYS A 167 -9.95 -5.19 6.84
N TYR A 168 -10.56 -4.37 7.70
CA TYR A 168 -9.83 -3.59 8.67
C TYR A 168 -9.03 -4.47 9.61
N LEU A 169 -7.82 -4.05 9.93
CA LEU A 169 -6.87 -4.85 10.70
C LEU A 169 -7.45 -5.23 12.07
N ALA A 170 -7.50 -6.52 12.36
CA ALA A 170 -8.16 -7.04 13.56
C ALA A 170 -7.63 -6.42 14.87
N GLY A 171 -6.32 -6.17 14.95
CA GLY A 171 -5.71 -5.55 16.13
C GLY A 171 -6.01 -4.05 16.32
N TRP A 172 -6.68 -3.41 15.34
CA TRP A 172 -7.05 -1.99 15.40
C TRP A 172 -8.54 -1.77 15.58
N ARG A 173 -9.32 -2.85 15.63
CA ARG A 173 -10.78 -2.76 15.77
C ARG A 173 -11.17 -2.23 17.13
N TRP A 174 -12.19 -1.40 17.11
CA TRP A 174 -12.83 -0.93 18.35
C TRP A 174 -13.61 -2.07 19.01
N MET A 175 -13.52 -2.13 20.33
CA MET A 175 -14.30 -3.06 21.16
C MET A 175 -15.57 -2.38 21.67
#